data_a0d6bb44429d8ea34513071ac627a7c3
#
_entry.id   a0d6bb44429d8ea34513071ac627a7c3
#
_cell.length_a   1.000
_cell.length_b   1.000
_cell.length_c   1.000
_cell.angle_alpha   90.00
_cell.angle_beta   90.00
_cell.angle_gamma   90.00
#
_symmetry.space_group_name_H-M   'P 1'
#
loop_
_entity.id
_entity.type
_entity.pdbx_description
1 polymer ?
#
loop_
_entity_poly.entity_id
_entity_poly.type
_entity_poly.pdbx_seq_one_letter_code
_entity_poly.pdbx_strand_id
1 'polypeptide(L)'
;MRDNTFSKKVFIKTVSDNLKNKYRKTIDDATQQELYQAVSEAVKDVIMDEWIATQRVMDKDDPKVVYYMSMEFLMGRALGNNLINLSAYKEVKEALNEIGVDINAIEDQEPDPALGNGGLGRLAACFMDSLATLGYPAYGCGIRYRYGMFKQQISDGFQIEVPDNWLKDGYPFELRRPEYCYEVKFGGYVQESTDENGELHFEQKDYQSVLAVPYDCLLYTSPSPRD
;
A
#
# COMPACT_ATOMS: atom_id res chain seq x y z
N MET A 1 8.77 -18.49 -18.35
CA MET A 1 7.34 -18.17 -18.22
C MET A 1 6.74 -19.12 -17.20
N ARG A 2 6.36 -18.66 -16.03
CA ARG A 2 5.50 -19.46 -15.14
C ARG A 2 4.10 -19.35 -15.70
N ASP A 3 3.49 -20.49 -16.02
CA ASP A 3 2.06 -20.60 -16.27
C ASP A 3 1.31 -20.29 -14.94
N ASN A 4 1.30 -19.02 -14.57
CA ASN A 4 0.50 -18.56 -13.45
C ASN A 4 -0.92 -18.34 -13.98
N THR A 5 -1.57 -19.43 -14.33
CA THR A 5 -2.95 -19.42 -14.78
C THR A 5 -3.80 -18.99 -13.58
N PHE A 6 -4.23 -17.74 -13.55
CA PHE A 6 -5.17 -17.23 -12.58
C PHE A 6 -6.41 -18.13 -12.56
N SER A 7 -6.66 -18.81 -11.45
CA SER A 7 -7.77 -19.73 -11.32
C SER A 7 -9.00 -19.03 -10.77
N LYS A 8 -9.98 -18.74 -11.60
CA LYS A 8 -11.27 -18.15 -11.21
C LYS A 8 -11.90 -18.88 -10.01
N LYS A 9 -11.88 -20.22 -10.02
CA LYS A 9 -12.45 -21.04 -8.94
C LYS A 9 -11.74 -20.83 -7.61
N VAL A 10 -10.39 -20.76 -7.64
CA VAL A 10 -9.60 -20.50 -6.44
C VAL A 10 -9.87 -19.10 -5.95
N PHE A 11 -9.89 -18.11 -6.83
CA PHE A 11 -10.17 -16.72 -6.50
C PHE A 11 -11.54 -16.54 -5.83
N ILE A 12 -12.61 -17.05 -6.44
CA ILE A 12 -13.98 -16.99 -5.87
C ILE A 12 -14.00 -17.63 -4.49
N LYS A 13 -13.33 -18.78 -4.33
CA LYS A 13 -13.22 -19.44 -3.03
C LYS A 13 -12.51 -18.55 -2.01
N THR A 14 -11.38 -17.94 -2.36
CA THR A 14 -10.62 -17.04 -1.48
C THR A 14 -11.48 -15.85 -1.06
N VAL A 15 -12.20 -15.22 -2.00
CA VAL A 15 -13.13 -14.12 -1.69
C VAL A 15 -14.21 -14.57 -0.70
N SER A 16 -14.81 -15.75 -0.93
CA SER A 16 -15.82 -16.31 -0.02
C SER A 16 -15.24 -16.62 1.36
N ASP A 17 -14.03 -17.18 1.42
CA ASP A 17 -13.35 -17.49 2.68
C ASP A 17 -13.01 -16.19 3.44
N ASN A 18 -12.58 -15.13 2.76
CA ASN A 18 -12.32 -13.81 3.34
C ASN A 18 -13.59 -13.20 3.95
N LEU A 19 -14.71 -13.24 3.21
CA LEU A 19 -16.01 -12.76 3.71
C LEU A 19 -16.44 -13.53 4.96
N LYS A 20 -16.37 -14.85 4.90
CA LYS A 20 -16.73 -15.72 6.02
C LYS A 20 -15.89 -15.45 7.26
N ASN A 21 -14.57 -15.41 7.09
CA ASN A 21 -13.63 -15.32 8.23
C ASN A 21 -13.62 -13.92 8.86
N LYS A 22 -13.70 -12.87 8.04
CA LYS A 22 -13.60 -11.49 8.49
C LYS A 22 -14.95 -10.91 8.92
N TYR A 23 -16.03 -11.24 8.17
CA TYR A 23 -17.33 -10.61 8.36
C TYR A 23 -18.44 -11.58 8.78
N ARG A 24 -18.21 -12.89 8.76
CA ARG A 24 -19.20 -13.94 9.02
C ARG A 24 -20.40 -13.85 8.07
N LYS A 25 -20.13 -13.53 6.80
CA LYS A 25 -21.12 -13.30 5.76
C LYS A 25 -20.85 -14.17 4.52
N THR A 26 -21.90 -14.37 3.75
CA THR A 26 -21.82 -14.91 2.38
C THR A 26 -21.70 -13.77 1.38
N ILE A 27 -21.51 -14.10 0.09
CA ILE A 27 -21.48 -13.11 -1.00
C ILE A 27 -22.80 -12.33 -1.08
N ASP A 28 -23.93 -13.03 -0.90
CA ASP A 28 -25.26 -12.43 -1.00
C ASP A 28 -25.61 -11.48 0.15
N ASP A 29 -25.01 -11.70 1.33
CA ASP A 29 -25.24 -10.88 2.53
C ASP A 29 -24.24 -9.73 2.68
N ALA A 30 -23.16 -9.74 1.90
CA ALA A 30 -22.09 -8.77 2.04
C ALA A 30 -22.44 -7.42 1.41
N THR A 31 -22.00 -6.35 2.04
CA THR A 31 -22.06 -5.00 1.45
C THR A 31 -20.99 -4.84 0.38
N GLN A 32 -21.16 -3.87 -0.52
CA GLN A 32 -20.16 -3.57 -1.55
C GLN A 32 -18.77 -3.27 -0.95
N GLN A 33 -18.71 -2.58 0.19
CA GLN A 33 -17.48 -2.30 0.90
C GLN A 33 -16.80 -3.57 1.44
N GLU A 34 -17.58 -4.51 2.00
CA GLU A 34 -17.04 -5.79 2.48
C GLU A 34 -16.57 -6.68 1.31
N LEU A 35 -17.30 -6.65 0.19
CA LEU A 35 -16.86 -7.30 -1.06
C LEU A 35 -15.55 -6.69 -1.59
N TYR A 36 -15.44 -5.36 -1.63
CA TYR A 36 -14.19 -4.69 -1.99
C TYR A 36 -13.02 -5.17 -1.13
N GLN A 37 -13.19 -5.20 0.19
CA GLN A 37 -12.16 -5.66 1.11
C GLN A 37 -11.77 -7.13 0.83
N ALA A 38 -12.76 -8.01 0.65
CA ALA A 38 -12.51 -9.43 0.42
C ALA A 38 -11.84 -9.71 -0.94
N VAL A 39 -12.24 -8.99 -1.98
CA VAL A 39 -11.65 -9.05 -3.33
C VAL A 39 -10.21 -8.53 -3.29
N SER A 40 -9.99 -7.37 -2.67
CA SER A 40 -8.66 -6.76 -2.57
C SER A 40 -7.67 -7.62 -1.78
N GLU A 41 -8.11 -8.25 -0.69
CA GLU A 41 -7.29 -9.21 0.06
C GLU A 41 -6.94 -10.44 -0.80
N ALA A 42 -7.88 -10.96 -1.59
CA ALA A 42 -7.61 -12.08 -2.49
C ALA A 42 -6.61 -11.72 -3.61
N VAL A 43 -6.65 -10.47 -4.09
CA VAL A 43 -5.65 -9.95 -5.06
C VAL A 43 -4.30 -9.77 -4.38
N LYS A 44 -4.29 -9.23 -3.15
CA LYS A 44 -3.07 -9.05 -2.37
C LYS A 44 -2.34 -10.37 -2.12
N ASP A 45 -3.06 -11.45 -1.83
CA ASP A 45 -2.45 -12.78 -1.62
C ASP A 45 -1.61 -13.22 -2.82
N VAL A 46 -2.08 -12.97 -4.05
CA VAL A 46 -1.32 -13.26 -5.28
C VAL A 46 -0.06 -12.41 -5.37
N ILE A 47 -0.16 -11.10 -5.04
CA ILE A 47 0.98 -10.18 -5.04
C ILE A 47 2.03 -10.59 -4.00
N MET A 48 1.59 -11.06 -2.83
CA MET A 48 2.49 -11.46 -1.75
C MET A 48 3.41 -12.62 -2.12
N ASP A 49 2.96 -13.58 -2.92
CA ASP A 49 3.80 -14.67 -3.41
C ASP A 49 4.97 -14.14 -4.25
N GLU A 50 4.70 -13.18 -5.14
CA GLU A 50 5.73 -12.54 -5.97
C GLU A 50 6.65 -11.64 -5.13
N TRP A 51 6.12 -10.96 -4.14
CA TRP A 51 6.93 -10.15 -3.22
C TRP A 51 7.91 -10.99 -2.42
N ILE A 52 7.45 -12.11 -1.85
CA ILE A 52 8.32 -13.06 -1.13
C ILE A 52 9.45 -13.57 -2.05
N ALA A 53 9.13 -13.85 -3.32
CA ALA A 53 10.12 -14.28 -4.28
C ALA A 53 11.16 -13.17 -4.57
N THR A 54 10.70 -11.93 -4.76
CA THR A 54 11.55 -10.75 -4.96
C THR A 54 12.46 -10.51 -3.75
N GLN A 55 11.90 -10.55 -2.53
CA GLN A 55 12.69 -10.35 -1.30
C GLN A 55 13.81 -11.39 -1.17
N ARG A 56 13.54 -12.65 -1.46
CA ARG A 56 14.57 -13.71 -1.44
C ARG A 56 15.71 -13.46 -2.43
N VAL A 57 15.39 -12.89 -3.60
CA VAL A 57 16.43 -12.52 -4.57
C VAL A 57 17.25 -11.34 -4.06
N MET A 58 16.60 -10.33 -3.50
CA MET A 58 17.28 -9.17 -2.89
C MET A 58 18.19 -9.58 -1.74
N ASP A 59 17.73 -10.46 -0.84
CA ASP A 59 18.52 -10.94 0.29
C ASP A 59 19.73 -11.77 -0.15
N LYS A 60 19.60 -12.49 -1.27
CA LYS A 60 20.68 -13.34 -1.81
C LYS A 60 21.73 -12.54 -2.59
N ASP A 61 21.26 -11.63 -3.43
CA ASP A 61 22.12 -10.97 -4.43
C ASP A 61 22.67 -9.64 -3.91
N ASP A 62 22.16 -9.14 -2.76
CA ASP A 62 22.54 -7.89 -2.09
C ASP A 62 22.73 -6.70 -3.09
N PRO A 63 21.72 -6.40 -3.91
CA PRO A 63 21.83 -5.37 -4.93
C PRO A 63 21.86 -3.98 -4.33
N LYS A 64 22.35 -3.00 -5.10
CA LYS A 64 22.16 -1.59 -4.75
C LYS A 64 20.68 -1.24 -4.73
N VAL A 65 20.23 -0.63 -3.64
CA VAL A 65 18.83 -0.26 -3.41
C VAL A 65 18.67 1.25 -3.54
N VAL A 66 17.61 1.68 -4.22
CA VAL A 66 17.21 3.09 -4.31
C VAL A 66 16.20 3.39 -3.21
N TYR A 67 16.46 4.41 -2.41
CA TYR A 67 15.51 4.94 -1.44
C TYR A 67 15.02 6.31 -1.92
N TYR A 68 13.75 6.36 -2.35
CA TYR A 68 13.12 7.59 -2.79
C TYR A 68 12.34 8.22 -1.64
N MET A 69 12.85 9.31 -1.10
CA MET A 69 12.25 10.00 0.05
C MET A 69 11.38 11.15 -0.43
N SER A 70 10.10 11.13 -0.07
CA SER A 70 9.16 12.21 -0.37
C SER A 70 8.18 12.42 0.78
N MET A 71 7.78 13.67 0.99
CA MET A 71 6.69 13.98 1.93
C MET A 71 5.31 13.68 1.35
N GLU A 72 5.22 13.47 0.04
CA GLU A 72 3.97 13.21 -0.68
C GLU A 72 4.13 12.05 -1.64
N PHE A 73 3.15 11.14 -1.65
CA PHE A 73 2.98 10.10 -2.65
C PHE A 73 1.52 10.07 -3.11
N LEU A 74 1.25 10.57 -4.30
CA LEU A 74 -0.10 10.59 -4.88
C LEU A 74 -0.28 9.39 -5.82
N MET A 75 -0.46 8.22 -5.21
CA MET A 75 -0.50 6.94 -5.94
C MET A 75 -1.82 6.70 -6.68
N GLY A 76 -2.94 7.10 -6.10
CA GLY A 76 -4.27 6.78 -6.58
C GLY A 76 -4.75 5.39 -6.11
N ARG A 77 -5.88 4.94 -6.67
CA ARG A 77 -6.49 3.64 -6.38
C ARG A 77 -5.61 2.49 -6.88
N ALA A 78 -5.53 1.42 -6.12
CA ALA A 78 -4.61 0.32 -6.37
C ALA A 78 -5.25 -0.92 -6.99
N LEU A 79 -6.52 -1.22 -6.71
CA LEU A 79 -7.16 -2.48 -7.11
C LEU A 79 -7.11 -2.70 -8.63
N GLY A 80 -7.63 -1.76 -9.40
CA GLY A 80 -7.65 -1.87 -10.87
C GLY A 80 -6.25 -1.90 -11.46
N ASN A 81 -5.34 -1.07 -10.93
CA ASN A 81 -3.94 -1.05 -11.37
C ASN A 81 -3.24 -2.39 -11.11
N ASN A 82 -3.41 -2.97 -9.92
CA ASN A 82 -2.85 -4.27 -9.58
C ASN A 82 -3.40 -5.40 -10.47
N LEU A 83 -4.71 -5.39 -10.76
CA LEU A 83 -5.33 -6.37 -11.66
C LEU A 83 -4.79 -6.29 -13.09
N ILE A 84 -4.57 -5.08 -13.60
CA ILE A 84 -3.97 -4.86 -14.93
C ILE A 84 -2.54 -5.38 -14.93
N ASN A 85 -1.75 -5.03 -13.93
CA ASN A 85 -0.35 -5.44 -13.83
C ASN A 85 -0.18 -6.95 -13.65
N LEU A 86 -1.10 -7.61 -12.96
CA LEU A 86 -1.19 -9.07 -12.87
C LEU A 86 -1.68 -9.73 -14.16
N SER A 87 -2.10 -8.95 -15.16
CA SER A 87 -2.79 -9.43 -16.37
C SER A 87 -4.03 -10.28 -16.05
N ALA A 88 -4.69 -10.02 -14.93
CA ALA A 88 -5.80 -10.79 -14.38
C ALA A 88 -7.15 -10.03 -14.39
N TYR A 89 -7.19 -8.80 -14.91
CA TYR A 89 -8.39 -7.95 -14.86
C TYR A 89 -9.61 -8.63 -15.52
N LYS A 90 -9.40 -9.22 -16.69
CA LYS A 90 -10.49 -9.90 -17.44
C LYS A 90 -11.00 -11.12 -16.69
N GLU A 91 -10.09 -11.94 -16.20
CA GLU A 91 -10.39 -13.17 -15.48
C GLU A 91 -11.13 -12.88 -14.15
N VAL A 92 -10.67 -11.86 -13.42
CA VAL A 92 -11.32 -11.42 -12.18
C VAL A 92 -12.71 -10.85 -12.46
N LYS A 93 -12.84 -9.99 -13.48
CA LYS A 93 -14.13 -9.45 -13.89
C LYS A 93 -15.14 -10.58 -14.25
N GLU A 94 -14.71 -11.57 -15.01
CA GLU A 94 -15.54 -12.72 -15.36
C GLU A 94 -15.90 -13.54 -14.12
N ALA A 95 -14.93 -13.80 -13.22
CA ALA A 95 -15.15 -14.53 -11.98
C ALA A 95 -16.18 -13.82 -11.07
N LEU A 96 -16.07 -12.50 -10.92
CA LEU A 96 -17.01 -11.71 -10.14
C LEU A 96 -18.42 -11.70 -10.77
N ASN A 97 -18.52 -11.60 -12.10
CA ASN A 97 -19.80 -11.67 -12.81
C ASN A 97 -20.49 -13.03 -12.62
N GLU A 98 -19.74 -14.15 -12.55
CA GLU A 98 -20.27 -15.48 -12.29
C GLU A 98 -20.99 -15.57 -10.93
N ILE A 99 -20.61 -14.75 -9.98
CA ILE A 99 -21.21 -14.67 -8.63
C ILE A 99 -22.09 -13.42 -8.43
N GLY A 100 -22.46 -12.74 -9.54
CA GLY A 100 -23.38 -11.61 -9.50
C GLY A 100 -22.79 -10.29 -8.99
N VAL A 101 -21.47 -10.16 -8.96
CA VAL A 101 -20.74 -8.97 -8.47
C VAL A 101 -20.19 -8.16 -9.64
N ASP A 102 -20.49 -6.86 -9.69
CA ASP A 102 -19.93 -5.93 -10.67
C ASP A 102 -18.58 -5.36 -10.17
N ILE A 103 -17.54 -5.61 -10.95
CA ILE A 103 -16.18 -5.11 -10.62
C ILE A 103 -16.13 -3.58 -10.50
N ASN A 104 -16.89 -2.84 -11.32
CA ASN A 104 -16.89 -1.38 -11.26
C ASN A 104 -17.48 -0.90 -9.92
N ALA A 105 -18.55 -1.54 -9.44
CA ALA A 105 -19.11 -1.23 -8.14
C ALA A 105 -18.15 -1.53 -6.98
N ILE A 106 -17.29 -2.53 -7.15
CA ILE A 106 -16.23 -2.86 -6.19
C ILE A 106 -15.10 -1.82 -6.24
N GLU A 107 -14.61 -1.45 -7.43
CA GLU A 107 -13.57 -0.43 -7.59
C GLU A 107 -14.02 0.95 -7.07
N ASP A 108 -15.31 1.27 -7.15
CA ASP A 108 -15.87 2.52 -6.62
C ASP A 108 -15.88 2.59 -5.09
N GLN A 109 -15.73 1.47 -4.39
CA GLN A 109 -15.59 1.45 -2.93
C GLN A 109 -14.17 1.77 -2.46
N GLU A 110 -13.17 1.70 -3.36
CA GLU A 110 -11.79 1.95 -2.99
C GLU A 110 -11.59 3.42 -2.62
N PRO A 111 -11.13 3.71 -1.38
CA PRO A 111 -10.74 5.08 -1.04
C PRO A 111 -9.50 5.47 -1.84
N ASP A 112 -9.45 6.70 -2.31
CA ASP A 112 -8.23 7.24 -2.91
C ASP A 112 -7.26 7.66 -1.80
N PRO A 113 -6.10 7.00 -1.63
CA PRO A 113 -5.09 7.43 -0.68
C PRO A 113 -4.39 8.70 -1.19
N ALA A 114 -5.07 9.83 -1.11
CA ALA A 114 -4.60 11.13 -1.55
C ALA A 114 -3.54 11.69 -0.59
N LEU A 115 -2.39 11.02 -0.51
CA LEU A 115 -1.24 11.39 0.34
C LEU A 115 -0.32 12.40 -0.34
N GLY A 116 -0.88 13.29 -1.13
CA GLY A 116 -0.24 14.37 -1.84
C GLY A 116 -1.28 15.30 -2.45
N ASN A 117 -0.87 16.48 -2.89
CA ASN A 117 -1.78 17.50 -3.41
C ASN A 117 -1.44 17.98 -4.83
N GLY A 118 -0.35 17.52 -5.43
CA GLY A 118 0.03 18.02 -6.75
C GLY A 118 1.27 17.36 -7.34
N GLY A 119 2.09 18.17 -8.04
CA GLY A 119 3.21 17.70 -8.84
C GLY A 119 4.27 16.92 -8.07
N LEU A 120 4.58 17.31 -6.83
CA LEU A 120 5.55 16.62 -5.99
C LEU A 120 5.12 15.16 -5.74
N GLY A 121 3.89 14.99 -5.26
CA GLY A 121 3.36 13.66 -4.94
C GLY A 121 3.15 12.79 -6.17
N ARG A 122 2.70 13.39 -7.30
CA ARG A 122 2.53 12.65 -8.54
C ARG A 122 3.86 12.26 -9.18
N LEU A 123 4.88 13.11 -9.10
CA LEU A 123 6.25 12.78 -9.56
C LEU A 123 6.81 11.57 -8.80
N ALA A 124 6.66 11.56 -7.47
CA ALA A 124 7.06 10.44 -6.64
C ALA A 124 6.37 9.13 -7.06
N ALA A 125 5.05 9.17 -7.30
CA ALA A 125 4.28 8.03 -7.78
C ALA A 125 4.78 7.52 -9.14
N CYS A 126 5.04 8.43 -10.10
CA CYS A 126 5.53 8.07 -11.43
C CYS A 126 6.95 7.47 -11.37
N PHE A 127 7.82 7.98 -10.49
CA PHE A 127 9.16 7.41 -10.32
C PHE A 127 9.11 6.01 -9.71
N MET A 128 8.28 5.78 -8.70
CA MET A 128 8.12 4.45 -8.12
C MET A 128 7.62 3.43 -9.16
N ASP A 129 6.63 3.81 -9.97
CA ASP A 129 6.12 2.97 -11.06
C ASP A 129 7.20 2.68 -12.12
N SER A 130 7.97 3.69 -12.51
CA SER A 130 9.07 3.53 -13.47
C SER A 130 10.19 2.65 -12.93
N LEU A 131 10.60 2.83 -11.67
CA LEU A 131 11.62 2.00 -11.03
C LEU A 131 11.19 0.53 -10.96
N ALA A 132 9.94 0.28 -10.58
CA ALA A 132 9.40 -1.06 -10.54
C ALA A 132 9.30 -1.69 -11.94
N THR A 133 8.82 -0.95 -12.95
CA THR A 133 8.76 -1.41 -14.35
C THR A 133 10.14 -1.76 -14.92
N LEU A 134 11.17 -1.01 -14.54
CA LEU A 134 12.55 -1.26 -14.96
C LEU A 134 13.25 -2.34 -14.12
N GLY A 135 12.59 -2.87 -13.09
CA GLY A 135 13.14 -3.92 -12.21
C GLY A 135 14.25 -3.43 -11.29
N TYR A 136 14.27 -2.12 -10.95
CA TYR A 136 15.20 -1.62 -9.94
C TYR A 136 14.70 -1.92 -8.54
N PRO A 137 15.55 -2.44 -7.64
CA PRO A 137 15.22 -2.54 -6.22
C PRO A 137 15.06 -1.14 -5.64
N ALA A 138 13.84 -0.79 -5.21
CA ALA A 138 13.55 0.56 -4.73
C ALA A 138 12.50 0.56 -3.61
N TYR A 139 12.69 1.48 -2.66
CA TYR A 139 11.72 1.78 -1.62
C TYR A 139 11.32 3.26 -1.67
N GLY A 140 10.03 3.53 -1.73
CA GLY A 140 9.48 4.86 -1.50
C GLY A 140 9.28 5.08 -0.01
N CYS A 141 9.94 6.08 0.56
CA CYS A 141 9.87 6.40 1.98
C CYS A 141 9.12 7.72 2.17
N GLY A 142 7.98 7.66 2.85
CA GLY A 142 7.12 8.82 3.08
C GLY A 142 6.33 8.74 4.37
N ILE A 143 5.37 9.61 4.52
CA ILE A 143 4.51 9.69 5.70
C ILE A 143 3.14 9.09 5.35
N ARG A 144 2.70 8.13 6.17
CA ARG A 144 1.34 7.61 6.11
C ARG A 144 0.42 8.55 6.87
N TYR A 145 -0.05 9.62 6.20
CA TYR A 145 -0.97 10.57 6.80
C TYR A 145 -2.27 9.88 7.23
N ARG A 146 -2.75 10.24 8.41
CA ARG A 146 -4.02 9.72 8.96
C ARG A 146 -5.22 10.12 8.12
N TYR A 147 -5.16 11.29 7.53
CA TYR A 147 -6.18 11.84 6.64
C TYR A 147 -5.55 12.13 5.28
N GLY A 148 -6.30 11.92 4.20
CA GLY A 148 -5.93 12.40 2.88
C GLY A 148 -5.93 13.93 2.81
N MET A 149 -5.72 14.49 1.61
CA MET A 149 -5.62 15.93 1.42
C MET A 149 -6.83 16.66 2.01
N PHE A 150 -8.03 16.41 1.54
CA PHE A 150 -9.33 16.74 2.11
C PHE A 150 -10.44 16.17 1.22
N LYS A 151 -11.63 16.05 1.77
CA LYS A 151 -12.81 15.69 1.00
C LYS A 151 -13.66 16.95 0.75
N GLN A 152 -14.02 17.17 -0.51
CA GLN A 152 -14.89 18.27 -0.90
C GLN A 152 -16.36 17.92 -0.66
N GLN A 153 -17.10 18.84 -0.06
CA GLN A 153 -18.55 18.80 0.04
C GLN A 153 -19.14 20.11 -0.47
N ILE A 154 -20.38 20.06 -0.95
CA ILE A 154 -21.12 21.25 -1.34
C ILE A 154 -22.24 21.46 -0.34
N SER A 155 -22.27 22.62 0.30
CA SER A 155 -23.35 23.05 1.18
C SER A 155 -23.81 24.45 0.78
N ASP A 156 -25.09 24.62 0.60
CA ASP A 156 -25.73 25.89 0.18
C ASP A 156 -25.07 26.54 -1.08
N GLY A 157 -24.59 25.70 -2.00
CA GLY A 157 -23.90 26.14 -3.21
C GLY A 157 -22.42 26.49 -3.03
N PHE A 158 -21.87 26.37 -1.86
CA PHE A 158 -20.47 26.64 -1.55
C PHE A 158 -19.70 25.34 -1.27
N GLN A 159 -18.42 25.34 -1.67
CA GLN A 159 -17.49 24.26 -1.33
C GLN A 159 -17.09 24.38 0.14
N ILE A 160 -17.11 23.24 0.83
CA ILE A 160 -16.50 23.07 2.15
C ILE A 160 -15.53 21.88 2.11
N GLU A 161 -14.39 22.03 2.79
CA GLU A 161 -13.40 20.98 2.98
C GLU A 161 -13.67 20.28 4.31
N VAL A 162 -13.70 18.95 4.26
CA VAL A 162 -13.84 18.11 5.45
C VAL A 162 -12.70 17.08 5.50
N PRO A 163 -12.36 16.54 6.68
CA PRO A 163 -11.32 15.52 6.79
C PRO A 163 -11.62 14.30 5.89
N ASP A 164 -10.65 13.91 5.09
CA ASP A 164 -10.72 12.69 4.29
C ASP A 164 -10.20 11.50 5.10
N ASN A 165 -11.11 10.79 5.75
CA ASN A 165 -10.79 9.62 6.56
C ASN A 165 -10.68 8.36 5.68
N TRP A 166 -9.67 8.31 4.82
CA TRP A 166 -9.43 7.22 3.86
C TRP A 166 -9.16 5.85 4.53
N LEU A 167 -8.76 5.85 5.80
CA LEU A 167 -8.48 4.64 6.58
C LEU A 167 -9.66 4.13 7.40
N LYS A 168 -10.85 4.73 7.27
CA LYS A 168 -12.02 4.42 8.09
C LYS A 168 -12.34 2.92 8.13
N ASP A 169 -12.28 2.26 6.99
CA ASP A 169 -12.61 0.84 6.83
C ASP A 169 -11.36 -0.04 6.64
N GLY A 170 -10.16 0.54 6.88
CA GLY A 170 -8.86 -0.08 6.61
C GLY A 170 -8.46 0.01 5.14
N TYR A 171 -7.19 -0.20 4.86
CA TYR A 171 -6.64 -0.23 3.51
C TYR A 171 -6.04 -1.61 3.20
N PRO A 172 -6.62 -2.38 2.27
CA PRO A 172 -6.21 -3.77 2.04
C PRO A 172 -4.77 -3.92 1.56
N PHE A 173 -4.28 -2.96 0.75
CA PHE A 173 -2.98 -3.03 0.10
C PHE A 173 -1.81 -2.52 0.96
N GLU A 174 -2.00 -2.41 2.28
CA GLU A 174 -0.90 -2.13 3.20
C GLU A 174 -0.64 -3.31 4.13
N LEU A 175 0.62 -3.41 4.60
CA LEU A 175 1.04 -4.35 5.61
C LEU A 175 1.73 -3.60 6.74
N ARG A 176 1.17 -3.64 7.94
CA ARG A 176 1.78 -3.04 9.13
C ARG A 176 2.96 -3.90 9.61
N ARG A 177 4.13 -3.26 9.83
CA ARG A 177 5.38 -3.93 10.19
C ARG A 177 5.85 -3.49 11.58
N PRO A 178 5.17 -3.92 12.67
CA PRO A 178 5.54 -3.52 14.03
C PRO A 178 6.91 -4.02 14.46
N GLU A 179 7.42 -5.09 13.85
CA GLU A 179 8.75 -5.65 14.09
C GLU A 179 9.90 -4.72 13.67
N TYR A 180 9.62 -3.72 12.82
CA TYR A 180 10.57 -2.70 12.37
C TYR A 180 10.28 -1.32 12.97
N CYS A 181 9.60 -1.27 14.11
CA CYS A 181 9.38 0.00 14.82
C CYS A 181 10.70 0.65 15.19
N TYR A 182 10.78 1.96 14.97
CA TYR A 182 11.95 2.76 15.31
C TYR A 182 11.57 3.91 16.24
N GLU A 183 12.36 4.12 17.30
CA GLU A 183 12.20 5.28 18.17
C GLU A 183 12.81 6.51 17.54
N VAL A 184 11.99 7.56 17.37
CA VAL A 184 12.43 8.87 16.88
C VAL A 184 12.39 9.86 18.02
N LYS A 185 13.49 10.55 18.26
CA LYS A 185 13.66 11.53 19.34
C LYS A 185 13.52 12.94 18.79
N PHE A 186 12.59 13.72 19.33
CA PHE A 186 12.33 15.09 18.92
C PHE A 186 12.71 16.07 20.01
N GLY A 187 13.37 17.18 19.63
CA GLY A 187 13.75 18.24 20.57
C GLY A 187 14.87 17.84 21.53
N GLY A 188 14.90 18.47 22.69
CA GLY A 188 15.97 18.27 23.66
C GLY A 188 17.27 18.96 23.27
N TYR A 189 18.37 18.51 23.87
CA TYR A 189 19.72 19.00 23.58
C TYR A 189 20.71 17.84 23.51
N VAL A 190 21.84 18.04 22.84
CA VAL A 190 22.93 17.08 22.77
C VAL A 190 23.90 17.34 23.89
N GLN A 191 24.14 16.35 24.74
CA GLN A 191 25.20 16.36 25.76
C GLN A 191 26.44 15.69 25.18
N GLU A 192 27.55 16.42 25.21
CA GLU A 192 28.86 15.90 24.81
C GLU A 192 29.56 15.36 26.06
N SER A 193 30.23 14.23 25.91
CA SER A 193 31.10 13.63 26.92
C SER A 193 32.30 12.99 26.25
N THR A 194 33.41 12.90 26.99
CA THR A 194 34.63 12.22 26.51
C THR A 194 34.87 11.02 27.39
N ASP A 195 35.13 9.87 26.79
CA ASP A 195 35.47 8.67 27.54
C ASP A 195 36.93 8.64 28.02
N GLU A 196 37.32 7.58 28.73
CA GLU A 196 38.66 7.38 29.25
C GLU A 196 39.74 7.27 28.16
N ASN A 197 39.35 6.97 26.92
CA ASN A 197 40.24 6.87 25.76
C ASN A 197 40.38 8.19 24.98
N GLY A 198 39.63 9.23 25.38
CA GLY A 198 39.56 10.50 24.68
C GLY A 198 38.58 10.56 23.50
N GLU A 199 37.70 9.54 23.34
CA GLU A 199 36.68 9.55 22.30
C GLU A 199 35.47 10.36 22.73
N LEU A 200 34.97 11.20 21.79
CA LEU A 200 33.76 12.02 21.97
C LEU A 200 32.48 11.20 21.78
N HIS A 201 31.62 11.29 22.78
CA HIS A 201 30.28 10.69 22.75
C HIS A 201 29.23 11.76 22.78
N PHE A 202 28.14 11.55 22.03
CA PHE A 202 27.00 12.45 21.93
C PHE A 202 25.75 11.73 22.39
N GLU A 203 25.07 12.28 23.39
CA GLU A 203 23.82 11.73 23.89
C GLU A 203 22.72 12.80 23.87
N GLN A 204 21.57 12.49 23.24
CA GLN A 204 20.42 13.39 23.26
C GLN A 204 19.67 13.26 24.59
N LYS A 205 19.45 14.39 25.28
CA LYS A 205 18.76 14.50 26.56
C LYS A 205 17.49 15.33 26.41
N ASP A 206 16.53 15.11 27.33
CA ASP A 206 15.27 15.87 27.44
C ASP A 206 14.47 15.92 26.13
N TYR A 207 14.48 14.81 25.39
CA TYR A 207 13.75 14.66 24.13
C TYR A 207 12.34 14.06 24.37
N GLN A 208 11.45 14.30 23.43
CA GLN A 208 10.19 13.59 23.29
C GLN A 208 10.38 12.38 22.38
N SER A 209 10.07 11.19 22.89
CA SER A 209 10.13 9.96 22.10
C SER A 209 8.82 9.68 21.39
N VAL A 210 8.91 9.32 20.10
CA VAL A 210 7.77 8.89 19.27
C VAL A 210 8.17 7.61 18.54
N LEU A 211 7.26 6.61 18.53
CA LEU A 211 7.48 5.38 17.75
C LEU A 211 7.03 5.57 16.30
N ALA A 212 7.97 5.41 15.38
CA ALA A 212 7.70 5.30 13.97
C ALA A 212 7.39 3.83 13.62
N VAL A 213 6.15 3.55 13.21
CA VAL A 213 5.70 2.22 12.82
C VAL A 213 5.63 2.16 11.30
N PRO A 214 6.44 1.32 10.62
CA PRO A 214 6.37 1.17 9.17
C PRO A 214 5.08 0.50 8.71
N TYR A 215 4.62 0.92 7.54
CA TYR A 215 3.56 0.30 6.76
C TYR A 215 4.06 0.12 5.33
N ASP A 216 4.19 -1.11 4.89
CA ASP A 216 4.54 -1.41 3.51
C ASP A 216 3.29 -1.30 2.64
N CYS A 217 3.30 -0.38 1.67
CA CYS A 217 2.28 -0.28 0.64
C CYS A 217 2.75 -1.01 -0.60
N LEU A 218 1.93 -1.95 -1.07
CA LEU A 218 2.26 -2.77 -2.22
C LEU A 218 2.11 -1.98 -3.52
N LEU A 219 3.20 -1.81 -4.25
CA LEU A 219 3.20 -1.38 -5.63
C LEU A 219 3.63 -2.54 -6.52
N TYR A 220 2.67 -3.14 -7.19
CA TYR A 220 2.94 -4.19 -8.17
C TYR A 220 2.95 -3.60 -9.57
N THR A 221 4.03 -3.86 -10.30
CA THR A 221 4.10 -3.57 -11.73
C THR A 221 4.43 -4.85 -12.48
N SER A 222 3.69 -5.11 -13.55
CA SER A 222 3.99 -6.23 -14.44
C SER A 222 5.39 -6.02 -15.04
N PRO A 223 6.26 -7.04 -15.06
CA PRO A 223 7.41 -6.98 -15.94
C PRO A 223 6.87 -6.77 -17.35
N SER A 224 7.25 -5.66 -17.98
CA SER A 224 6.96 -5.44 -19.40
C SER A 224 7.35 -6.69 -20.17
N PRO A 225 6.48 -7.25 -21.02
CA PRO A 225 6.90 -8.30 -21.91
C PRO A 225 8.02 -7.71 -22.79
N ARG A 226 9.24 -8.07 -22.45
CA ARG A 226 10.35 -7.85 -23.37
C ARG A 226 10.31 -9.01 -24.34
N ASP A 227 10.02 -8.67 -25.58
CA ASP A 227 10.18 -9.55 -26.72
C ASP A 227 11.61 -10.10 -26.79
#